data_e80ce552ff053cb00eb1f9a28731f963
#
_entry.id   e80ce552ff053cb00eb1f9a28731f963
#
_cell.length_a   1.000
_cell.length_b   1.000
_cell.length_c   1.000
_cell.angle_alpha   90.00
_cell.angle_beta   90.00
_cell.angle_gamma   90.00
#
_symmetry.space_group_name_H-M   'P 1'
#
loop_
_entity.id
_entity.type
_entity.pdbx_description
1 polymer ?
#
loop_
_entity_poly.entity_id
_entity_poly.type
_entity_poly.pdbx_seq_one_letter_code
_entity_poly.pdbx_strand_id
1 'polypeptide(L)' 'MTYRYGMRLRGFSIGCQPRDGFLDREDDPSGRYYDILVYERQLTEKELEDFELDFIGEEGSR' A
#
# COMPACT_ATOMS: atom_id res chain seq x y z
N MET A 1 2.10 -14.04 -4.32
CA MET A 1 2.93 -12.86 -4.34
C MET A 1 2.25 -11.69 -3.68
N THR A 2 2.97 -10.94 -2.88
CA THR A 2 2.39 -9.78 -2.22
C THR A 2 3.13 -8.53 -2.65
N TYR A 3 2.39 -7.43 -2.66
CA TYR A 3 2.92 -6.14 -3.07
C TYR A 3 2.71 -5.14 -1.94
N ARG A 4 3.73 -4.37 -1.64
CA ARG A 4 3.68 -3.39 -0.57
C ARG A 4 3.70 -1.97 -1.10
N TYR A 5 2.85 -1.14 -0.54
CA TYR A 5 2.73 0.26 -0.94
C TYR A 5 2.76 1.14 0.30
N GLY A 6 3.48 2.25 0.21
CA GLY A 6 3.57 3.18 1.32
C GLY A 6 2.62 4.36 1.15
N MET A 7 1.92 4.71 2.22
CA MET A 7 1.01 5.86 2.21
C MET A 7 1.80 7.12 2.46
N ARG A 8 1.76 8.04 1.51
CA ARG A 8 2.47 9.30 1.64
C ARG A 8 1.69 10.36 2.39
N LEU A 9 0.38 10.26 2.40
CA LEU A 9 -0.46 11.27 3.02
C LEU A 9 -0.94 10.83 4.38
N ARG A 10 -0.87 11.77 5.30
CA ARG A 10 -1.40 11.57 6.63
C ARG A 10 -2.89 11.79 6.60
N GLY A 11 -3.62 10.98 7.35
CA GLY A 11 -5.04 11.20 7.49
C GLY A 11 -5.90 10.46 6.50
N PHE A 12 -5.31 9.66 5.65
CA PHE A 12 -6.11 8.74 4.86
C PHE A 12 -6.75 7.75 5.80
N SER A 13 -8.04 7.74 5.83
CA SER A 13 -8.73 6.75 6.63
C SER A 13 -8.70 5.41 5.91
N ILE A 14 -8.92 4.36 6.70
CA ILE A 14 -8.95 3.01 6.19
C ILE A 14 -10.15 2.87 5.29
N GLY A 15 -10.49 3.15 4.39
CA GLY A 15 -11.60 3.08 3.48
C GLY A 15 -11.32 3.90 2.25
N CYS A 16 -10.22 4.65 2.28
CA CYS A 16 -9.84 5.47 1.15
C CYS A 16 -8.83 4.80 0.25
N GLN A 17 -8.38 3.60 0.59
CA GLN A 17 -7.47 2.86 -0.28
C GLN A 17 -8.24 1.80 -1.06
N PRO A 18 -7.67 1.29 -2.17
CA PRO A 18 -8.34 0.21 -2.90
C PRO A 18 -8.57 -1.00 -2.01
N ARG A 19 -9.76 -1.55 -2.07
CA ARG A 19 -10.09 -2.70 -1.26
C ARG A 19 -9.85 -4.02 -1.95
N ASP A 20 -9.86 -4.01 -3.25
CA ASP A 20 -9.70 -5.23 -4.03
C ASP A 20 -8.27 -5.75 -3.87
N GLY A 21 -8.14 -6.95 -3.31
CA GLY A 21 -6.85 -7.56 -3.10
C GLY A 21 -6.12 -7.10 -1.85
N PHE A 22 -6.73 -6.26 -1.04
CA PHE A 22 -6.10 -5.79 0.20
C PHE A 22 -5.95 -6.94 1.19
N LEU A 23 -4.75 -7.12 1.72
CA LEU A 23 -4.46 -8.19 2.65
C LEU A 23 -4.21 -7.70 4.07
N ASP A 24 -3.36 -6.67 4.22
CA ASP A 24 -2.95 -6.27 5.55
C ASP A 24 -2.40 -4.86 5.54
N ARG A 25 -2.26 -4.30 6.73
CA ARG A 25 -1.65 -3.01 6.93
C ARG A 25 -0.53 -3.15 7.95
N GLU A 26 0.62 -2.56 7.65
CA GLU A 26 1.79 -2.65 8.51
C GLU A 26 2.32 -1.26 8.81
N ASP A 27 3.05 -1.14 9.90
CA ASP A 27 3.74 0.10 10.21
C ASP A 27 5.05 0.18 9.44
N ASP A 28 5.46 1.39 9.09
CA ASP A 28 6.74 1.58 8.43
C ASP A 28 7.79 1.87 9.50
N PRO A 29 8.71 0.95 9.76
CA PRO A 29 9.73 1.18 10.79
C PRO A 29 10.71 2.28 10.44
N SER A 30 10.84 2.63 9.16
CA SER A 30 11.74 3.70 8.76
C SER A 30 11.12 5.08 8.96
N GLY A 31 9.82 5.15 9.14
CA GLY A 31 9.13 6.42 9.32
C GLY A 31 8.92 7.21 8.03
N ARG A 32 9.19 6.62 6.88
CA ARG A 32 9.03 7.27 5.60
C ARG A 32 7.59 7.47 5.21
N TYR A 33 6.77 6.49 5.56
CA TYR A 33 5.37 6.48 5.19
C TYR A 33 4.54 6.39 6.45
N TYR A 34 3.30 6.79 6.37
CA TYR A 34 2.42 6.71 7.53
C TYR A 34 1.98 5.29 7.80
N ASP A 35 1.73 4.54 6.73
CA ASP A 35 1.37 3.13 6.84
C ASP A 35 1.85 2.42 5.60
N ILE A 36 1.99 1.11 5.71
CA ILE A 36 2.30 0.26 4.58
C ILE A 36 1.11 -0.63 4.33
N LEU A 37 0.63 -0.65 3.10
CA LEU A 37 -0.50 -1.48 2.70
C LEU A 37 0.01 -2.68 1.92
N VAL A 38 -0.50 -3.84 2.23
CA VAL A 38 -0.09 -5.08 1.57
C VAL A 38 -1.24 -5.59 0.72
N TYR A 39 -0.96 -5.87 -0.53
CA TYR A 39 -1.96 -6.33 -1.50
C TYR A 39 -1.53 -7.64 -2.14
N GLU A 40 -2.51 -8.44 -2.57
CA GLU A 40 -2.22 -9.67 -3.31
C GLU A 40 -2.12 -9.41 -4.81
N ARG A 41 -2.41 -8.21 -5.26
CA ARG A 41 -2.31 -7.82 -6.65
C ARG A 41 -1.52 -6.54 -6.77
N GLN A 42 -1.00 -6.29 -7.97
CA GLN A 42 -0.30 -5.05 -8.24
C GLN A 42 -1.33 -3.94 -8.53
N LEU A 43 -1.20 -2.82 -7.85
CA LEU A 43 -2.09 -1.69 -8.07
C LEU A 43 -1.71 -0.98 -9.36
N THR A 44 -2.70 -0.36 -10.00
CA THR A 44 -2.45 0.38 -11.23
C THR A 44 -1.85 1.74 -10.91
N GLU A 45 -1.24 2.37 -11.92
CA GLU A 45 -0.67 3.70 -11.75
C GLU A 45 -1.75 4.69 -11.32
N LYS A 46 -2.94 4.55 -11.86
CA LYS A 46 -4.04 5.43 -11.48
C LYS A 46 -4.39 5.28 -10.01
N GLU A 47 -4.38 4.04 -9.52
CA GLU A 47 -4.66 3.81 -8.11
C GLU A 47 -3.58 4.40 -7.23
N LEU A 48 -2.32 4.28 -7.63
CA LEU A 48 -1.22 4.85 -6.89
C LEU A 48 -1.33 6.38 -6.83
N GLU A 49 -1.73 6.98 -7.91
CA GLU A 49 -1.90 8.42 -7.99
C GLU A 49 -3.09 8.89 -7.17
N ASP A 50 -4.23 8.21 -7.33
CA ASP A 50 -5.46 8.60 -6.66
C ASP A 50 -5.37 8.49 -5.14
N PHE A 51 -4.62 7.50 -4.66
CA PHE A 51 -4.52 7.25 -3.23
C PHE A 51 -3.16 7.65 -2.65
N GLU A 52 -2.32 8.31 -3.45
CA GLU A 52 -1.03 8.81 -3.01
C GLU A 52 -0.17 7.72 -2.40
N LEU A 53 -0.05 6.62 -3.11
CA LEU A 53 0.73 5.47 -2.67
C LEU A 53 1.99 5.34 -3.49
N ASP A 54 3.06 4.87 -2.86
CA ASP A 54 4.32 4.56 -3.53
C ASP A 54 4.54 3.06 -3.49
N PHE A 55 4.95 2.49 -4.61
CA PHE A 55 5.29 1.09 -4.64
C PHE A 55 6.61 0.89 -3.89
N ILE A 56 6.57 0.06 -2.86
CA ILE A 56 7.76 -0.21 -2.06
C ILE A 56 8.49 -1.45 -2.57
N GLY A 57 7.75 -2.51 -2.83
CA GLY A 57 8.37 -3.73 -3.31
C GLY A 57 7.36 -4.87 -3.35
N GLU A 58 7.82 -5.97 -3.90
CA GLU A 58 7.00 -7.17 -3.96
C GLU A 58 7.73 -8.31 -3.28
N GLU A 59 6.98 -9.19 -2.67
CA GLU A 59 7.54 -10.37 -2.04
C GLU A 59 6.91 -11.60 -2.65
N GLY A 60 7.74 -12.45 -3.16
CA GLY A 60 7.30 -13.73 -3.64
C GLY A 60 6.98 -14.62 -2.47
N SER A 61 5.85 -15.28 -2.56
CA SER A 61 5.45 -16.23 -1.55
C SER A 61 5.70 -17.62 -2.11
N ARG A 62 6.11 -18.49 -1.27
CA ARG A 62 6.34 -19.85 -1.73
C ARG A 62 5.35 -20.80 -1.20
#